data_b75709311c1aca8f557b61ef5b102925
#
_entry.id   b75709311c1aca8f557b61ef5b102925
#
_cell.length_a   1.000
_cell.length_b   1.000
_cell.length_c   1.000
_cell.angle_alpha   90.00
_cell.angle_beta   90.00
_cell.angle_gamma   90.00
#
_symmetry.space_group_name_H-M   'P 1'
#
loop_
_entity.id
_entity.type
_entity.pdbx_description
1 polymer ?
#
loop_
_entity_poly.entity_id
_entity_poly.type
_entity_poly.pdbx_seq_one_letter_code
_entity_poly.pdbx_strand_id
1 'polypeptide(L)'
;MKAIIIDDEKHVREGLLLLADWDHFGIQTILEAEDGEQAKNLITEHRPEIIFTDMRMPKLDGINLLKWLNSSGIKSKTIVVSGYDDFEYMRNAIYYKSFDYILKPIEPEILNETLSKAVNEWNELARSWKSHVEDSRVMNEVKPLYWDRLFSNLCSSEGLTIASEGKILHEFGVEIGKRQKTVGLIPIKPSVMKCFQGDRDLASFTLTNICNELLKKNNDGVCFRNINKDEELVILLWNDKNINFLLDEFYASIYQFNKICLTISLGENSMDIQKAYSSALEVYMKHDLRKTGKIITSNDVSSKPNLHLLDYSNELKWMIRSGSPTGVEESLQKIFVILEKQHTLSREQIQVWENQFDLLRNNWLKEYGIEGQSVFYKGIDYWVRDGSFSLERFKNEKMKQFKELIQTLTNKKYQTEKNNMQRIEEYLQHHYQEEVNLQEIADTFFLSREYISRKFKQEYKLTITDYLTNIRMEKAMKLLENPYLKIYEVAYGVGYGNEKYFSKVFKKQIGITPNEFRQSLLKQK
;
A
#
# COMPACT_ATOMS: atom_id res chain seq x y z
N MET A 1 14.06 23.85 -39.38
CA MET A 1 15.54 23.98 -39.37
C MET A 1 15.93 25.42 -39.55
N LYS A 2 17.17 25.81 -39.18
CA LYS A 2 17.73 27.14 -39.37
C LYS A 2 18.97 27.02 -40.25
N ALA A 3 19.17 28.01 -41.10
CA ALA A 3 20.40 28.15 -41.89
C ALA A 3 21.03 29.50 -41.64
N ILE A 4 22.33 29.61 -41.87
CA ILE A 4 23.02 30.89 -41.93
C ILE A 4 23.83 30.97 -43.22
N ILE A 5 23.78 32.13 -43.88
CA ILE A 5 24.56 32.47 -45.05
C ILE A 5 25.59 33.53 -44.67
N ILE A 6 26.86 33.25 -44.93
CA ILE A 6 27.99 34.08 -44.51
C ILE A 6 28.83 34.41 -45.72
N ASP A 7 28.78 35.65 -46.17
CA ASP A 7 29.49 36.12 -47.34
C ASP A 7 29.56 37.65 -47.23
N ASP A 8 30.68 38.30 -47.55
CA ASP A 8 30.82 39.77 -47.52
C ASP A 8 30.12 40.43 -48.69
N GLU A 9 29.91 39.68 -49.79
CA GLU A 9 29.23 40.19 -50.97
C GLU A 9 27.72 40.06 -50.87
N LYS A 10 27.00 41.16 -50.71
CA LYS A 10 25.55 41.19 -50.55
C LYS A 10 24.79 40.43 -51.65
N HIS A 11 25.24 40.60 -52.92
CA HIS A 11 24.60 39.98 -54.07
C HIS A 11 24.74 38.44 -54.08
N VAL A 12 25.79 37.87 -53.44
CA VAL A 12 25.94 36.42 -53.26
C VAL A 12 24.98 35.92 -52.22
N ARG A 13 24.82 36.63 -51.10
CA ARG A 13 23.83 36.28 -50.08
C ARG A 13 22.41 36.31 -50.64
N GLU A 14 22.04 37.40 -51.38
CA GLU A 14 20.75 37.50 -52.07
C GLU A 14 20.56 36.39 -53.14
N GLY A 15 21.65 36.04 -53.85
CA GLY A 15 21.64 34.92 -54.79
C GLY A 15 21.34 33.60 -54.14
N LEU A 16 22.01 33.25 -53.02
CA LEU A 16 21.76 32.03 -52.27
C LEU A 16 20.33 31.96 -51.72
N LEU A 17 19.81 33.12 -51.25
CA LEU A 17 18.43 33.23 -50.77
C LEU A 17 17.40 32.94 -51.86
N LEU A 18 17.66 33.36 -53.10
CA LEU A 18 16.75 33.19 -54.23
C LEU A 18 16.88 31.83 -54.92
N LEU A 19 18.09 31.23 -54.99
CA LEU A 19 18.38 30.03 -55.75
C LEU A 19 18.11 28.72 -54.97
N ALA A 20 18.16 28.74 -53.66
CA ALA A 20 17.87 27.57 -52.84
C ALA A 20 16.38 27.46 -52.51
N ASP A 21 15.85 26.23 -52.57
CA ASP A 21 14.47 25.92 -52.24
C ASP A 21 14.32 25.61 -50.72
N TRP A 22 14.45 26.67 -49.92
CA TRP A 22 14.48 26.59 -48.46
C TRP A 22 13.23 25.95 -47.87
N ASP A 23 12.06 26.29 -48.41
CA ASP A 23 10.78 25.76 -47.91
C ASP A 23 10.65 24.25 -48.16
N HIS A 24 11.10 23.78 -49.32
CA HIS A 24 11.12 22.38 -49.67
C HIS A 24 11.97 21.56 -48.69
N PHE A 25 13.07 22.11 -48.22
CA PHE A 25 13.97 21.47 -47.26
C PHE A 25 13.59 21.72 -45.79
N GLY A 26 12.48 22.42 -45.53
CA GLY A 26 11.98 22.68 -44.17
C GLY A 26 12.84 23.66 -43.37
N ILE A 27 13.56 24.55 -44.04
CA ILE A 27 14.38 25.60 -43.42
C ILE A 27 13.53 26.86 -43.28
N GLN A 28 13.09 27.16 -42.08
CA GLN A 28 12.13 28.23 -41.79
C GLN A 28 12.81 29.55 -41.39
N THR A 29 14.06 29.49 -40.98
CA THR A 29 14.80 30.67 -40.51
C THR A 29 16.15 30.73 -41.22
N ILE A 30 16.41 31.81 -41.92
CA ILE A 30 17.68 32.02 -42.59
C ILE A 30 18.29 33.30 -41.97
N LEU A 31 19.51 33.15 -41.49
CA LEU A 31 20.31 34.21 -40.92
C LEU A 31 21.34 34.65 -41.93
N GLU A 32 21.75 35.91 -41.89
CA GLU A 32 22.81 36.45 -42.73
C GLU A 32 23.91 37.06 -41.90
N ALA A 33 25.16 36.88 -42.32
CA ALA A 33 26.34 37.54 -41.77
C ALA A 33 27.28 38.04 -42.89
N GLU A 34 27.91 39.17 -42.65
CA GLU A 34 28.80 39.81 -43.61
C GLU A 34 30.28 39.50 -43.36
N ASP A 35 30.58 38.91 -42.21
CA ASP A 35 31.92 38.49 -41.84
C ASP A 35 31.89 37.35 -40.79
N GLY A 36 33.02 36.71 -40.57
CA GLY A 36 33.11 35.57 -39.66
C GLY A 36 32.95 35.92 -38.17
N GLU A 37 33.16 37.20 -37.75
CA GLU A 37 32.93 37.60 -36.35
C GLU A 37 31.43 37.72 -36.05
N GLN A 38 30.69 38.36 -36.96
CA GLN A 38 29.24 38.42 -36.89
C GLN A 38 28.64 37.00 -36.94
N ALA A 39 29.19 36.15 -37.85
CA ALA A 39 28.78 34.78 -37.97
C ALA A 39 28.96 33.99 -36.67
N LYS A 40 30.10 34.12 -35.96
CA LYS A 40 30.32 33.46 -34.66
C LYS A 40 29.26 33.82 -33.63
N ASN A 41 28.89 35.10 -33.54
CA ASN A 41 27.87 35.54 -32.59
C ASN A 41 26.50 34.90 -32.91
N LEU A 42 26.07 34.97 -34.17
CA LEU A 42 24.81 34.42 -34.62
C LEU A 42 24.76 32.89 -34.49
N ILE A 43 25.85 32.19 -34.82
CA ILE A 43 25.96 30.76 -34.69
C ILE A 43 25.88 30.33 -33.21
N THR A 44 26.53 31.10 -32.32
CA THR A 44 26.51 30.78 -30.87
C THR A 44 25.11 30.94 -30.29
N GLU A 45 24.40 31.99 -30.70
CA GLU A 45 23.07 32.35 -30.20
C GLU A 45 21.98 31.45 -30.80
N HIS A 46 21.97 31.26 -32.12
CA HIS A 46 20.87 30.64 -32.83
C HIS A 46 21.06 29.15 -33.16
N ARG A 47 22.33 28.67 -33.11
CA ARG A 47 22.69 27.26 -33.38
C ARG A 47 22.10 26.72 -34.69
N PRO A 48 22.41 27.35 -35.86
CA PRO A 48 21.88 26.88 -37.15
C PRO A 48 22.42 25.48 -37.50
N GLU A 49 21.57 24.67 -38.10
CA GLU A 49 21.87 23.31 -38.54
C GLU A 49 22.68 23.30 -39.85
N ILE A 50 22.45 24.29 -40.74
CA ILE A 50 23.13 24.43 -42.01
C ILE A 50 23.88 25.78 -42.04
N ILE A 51 25.12 25.73 -42.45
CA ILE A 51 25.99 26.93 -42.57
C ILE A 51 26.53 26.99 -43.99
N PHE A 52 26.27 28.10 -44.68
CA PHE A 52 26.96 28.48 -45.91
C PHE A 52 27.98 29.51 -45.58
N THR A 53 29.25 29.34 -46.00
CA THR A 53 30.31 30.30 -45.73
C THR A 53 31.20 30.51 -46.92
N ASP A 54 31.50 31.79 -47.24
CA ASP A 54 32.64 32.09 -48.12
C ASP A 54 33.96 31.90 -47.36
N MET A 55 35.02 31.68 -48.14
CA MET A 55 36.38 31.53 -47.63
C MET A 55 37.11 32.84 -47.47
N ARG A 56 36.78 33.87 -48.29
CA ARG A 56 37.41 35.20 -48.24
C ARG A 56 36.44 36.23 -47.70
N MET A 57 36.64 36.60 -46.46
CA MET A 57 35.82 37.64 -45.83
C MET A 57 36.68 38.54 -44.96
N PRO A 58 36.25 39.79 -44.74
CA PRO A 58 36.97 40.76 -43.87
C PRO A 58 36.85 40.26 -42.37
N LYS A 59 37.74 40.77 -41.52
CA LYS A 59 37.84 40.55 -40.08
C LYS A 59 38.19 39.12 -39.72
N LEU A 60 37.32 38.17 -39.98
CA LEU A 60 37.54 36.74 -39.79
C LEU A 60 37.17 35.99 -41.07
N ASP A 61 38.16 35.35 -41.69
CA ASP A 61 37.98 34.57 -42.91
C ASP A 61 37.29 33.21 -42.66
N GLY A 62 36.83 32.56 -43.74
CA GLY A 62 36.14 31.28 -43.67
C GLY A 62 37.01 30.15 -43.09
N ILE A 63 38.35 30.16 -43.31
CA ILE A 63 39.24 29.14 -42.73
C ILE A 63 39.24 29.23 -41.19
N ASN A 64 39.39 30.40 -40.65
CA ASN A 64 39.38 30.63 -39.22
C ASN A 64 38.00 30.36 -38.60
N LEU A 65 36.93 30.62 -39.34
CA LEU A 65 35.57 30.25 -38.94
C LEU A 65 35.41 28.73 -38.89
N LEU A 66 35.84 27.97 -39.90
CA LEU A 66 35.81 26.52 -39.93
C LEU A 66 36.64 25.89 -38.79
N LYS A 67 37.83 26.44 -38.54
CA LYS A 67 38.69 26.03 -37.41
C LYS A 67 37.99 26.23 -36.09
N TRP A 68 37.32 27.34 -35.88
CA TRP A 68 36.56 27.64 -34.69
C TRP A 68 35.35 26.71 -34.55
N LEU A 69 34.55 26.46 -35.61
CA LEU A 69 33.44 25.53 -35.62
C LEU A 69 33.89 24.13 -35.19
N ASN A 70 35.00 23.63 -35.74
CA ASN A 70 35.53 22.32 -35.40
C ASN A 70 35.98 22.20 -33.92
N SER A 71 36.42 23.32 -33.31
CA SER A 71 36.86 23.36 -31.90
C SER A 71 35.73 23.69 -30.90
N SER A 72 34.64 24.30 -31.35
CA SER A 72 33.54 24.77 -30.49
C SER A 72 32.55 23.70 -30.04
N GLY A 73 32.60 22.49 -30.63
CA GLY A 73 31.64 21.44 -30.39
C GLY A 73 30.23 21.71 -30.93
N ILE A 74 30.07 22.81 -31.70
CA ILE A 74 28.80 23.14 -32.37
C ILE A 74 28.63 22.15 -33.53
N LYS A 75 27.51 21.50 -33.57
CA LYS A 75 27.17 20.56 -34.62
C LYS A 75 26.35 21.28 -35.67
N SER A 76 26.84 21.29 -36.88
CA SER A 76 26.20 21.85 -38.07
C SER A 76 26.77 21.19 -39.31
N LYS A 77 26.07 21.28 -40.43
CA LYS A 77 26.58 20.93 -41.75
C LYS A 77 27.06 22.22 -42.42
N THR A 78 28.35 22.33 -42.64
CA THR A 78 28.96 23.55 -43.21
C THR A 78 29.27 23.32 -44.67
N ILE A 79 28.68 24.11 -45.54
CA ILE A 79 28.89 24.14 -46.98
C ILE A 79 29.72 25.38 -47.30
N VAL A 80 30.83 25.17 -47.96
CA VAL A 80 31.71 26.26 -48.37
C VAL A 80 31.32 26.73 -49.78
N VAL A 81 31.26 28.06 -49.99
CA VAL A 81 30.96 28.67 -51.28
C VAL A 81 32.13 29.56 -51.65
N SER A 82 32.85 29.33 -52.76
CA SER A 82 34.07 30.05 -53.07
C SER A 82 34.33 30.22 -54.57
N GLY A 83 35.20 31.17 -54.97
CA GLY A 83 35.54 31.45 -56.35
C GLY A 83 36.53 30.44 -56.98
N TYR A 84 36.69 30.50 -58.28
CA TYR A 84 37.30 29.48 -59.15
C TYR A 84 38.80 29.19 -58.94
N ASP A 85 39.62 30.03 -58.23
CA ASP A 85 41.08 29.93 -58.24
C ASP A 85 41.71 29.45 -56.91
N ASP A 86 40.97 28.83 -56.00
CA ASP A 86 41.48 28.59 -54.65
C ASP A 86 41.63 27.11 -54.26
N PHE A 87 42.53 26.39 -54.89
CA PHE A 87 42.91 25.04 -54.49
C PHE A 87 43.35 24.94 -53.03
N GLU A 88 43.93 25.99 -52.48
CA GLU A 88 44.36 26.06 -51.10
C GLU A 88 43.14 26.14 -50.14
N TYR A 89 42.07 26.82 -50.51
CA TYR A 89 40.83 26.91 -49.76
C TYR A 89 40.06 25.60 -49.80
N MET A 90 39.99 24.92 -50.95
CA MET A 90 39.39 23.59 -51.05
C MET A 90 40.11 22.58 -50.13
N ARG A 91 41.44 22.58 -50.06
CA ARG A 91 42.25 21.76 -49.18
C ARG A 91 41.94 22.01 -47.68
N ASN A 92 41.78 23.29 -47.31
CA ASN A 92 41.43 23.67 -45.95
C ASN A 92 40.00 23.27 -45.59
N ALA A 93 39.03 23.42 -46.47
CA ALA A 93 37.64 22.99 -46.29
C ALA A 93 37.59 21.47 -46.00
N ILE A 94 38.30 20.65 -46.76
CA ILE A 94 38.41 19.19 -46.52
C ILE A 94 39.10 18.92 -45.20
N TYR A 95 40.18 19.60 -44.86
CA TYR A 95 40.93 19.40 -43.62
C TYR A 95 40.10 19.69 -42.37
N TYR A 96 39.28 20.73 -42.38
CA TYR A 96 38.39 21.10 -41.28
C TYR A 96 37.00 20.41 -41.36
N LYS A 97 36.86 19.41 -42.26
CA LYS A 97 35.66 18.56 -42.37
C LYS A 97 34.39 19.35 -42.68
N SER A 98 34.48 20.35 -43.59
CA SER A 98 33.26 20.90 -44.18
C SER A 98 32.43 19.81 -44.82
N PHE A 99 31.12 19.97 -44.87
CA PHE A 99 30.23 19.01 -45.46
C PHE A 99 30.41 18.88 -46.99
N ASP A 100 30.43 20.05 -47.67
CA ASP A 100 30.63 20.11 -49.12
C ASP A 100 31.23 21.47 -49.53
N TYR A 101 31.53 21.61 -50.83
CA TYR A 101 32.16 22.78 -51.43
C TYR A 101 31.46 23.13 -52.75
N ILE A 102 30.95 24.36 -52.91
CA ILE A 102 30.29 24.88 -54.11
C ILE A 102 31.14 26.00 -54.71
N LEU A 103 31.34 25.92 -56.04
CA LEU A 103 32.08 26.95 -56.79
C LEU A 103 31.15 28.07 -57.23
N LYS A 104 31.64 29.35 -57.15
CA LYS A 104 30.99 30.48 -57.80
C LYS A 104 31.36 30.50 -59.29
N PRO A 105 30.42 30.75 -60.28
CA PRO A 105 29.04 31.12 -60.07
C PRO A 105 28.16 29.96 -59.59
N ILE A 106 27.23 30.26 -58.65
CA ILE A 106 26.38 29.24 -57.99
C ILE A 106 25.32 28.75 -59.00
N GLU A 107 25.36 27.47 -59.31
CA GLU A 107 24.33 26.80 -60.13
C GLU A 107 23.18 26.30 -59.23
N PRO A 108 21.89 26.61 -59.53
CA PRO A 108 20.77 26.26 -58.68
C PRO A 108 20.64 24.76 -58.44
N GLU A 109 20.95 23.94 -59.44
CA GLU A 109 20.87 22.47 -59.38
C GLU A 109 21.90 21.91 -58.40
N ILE A 110 23.17 22.36 -58.49
CA ILE A 110 24.26 21.94 -57.57
C ILE A 110 23.98 22.41 -56.15
N LEU A 111 23.48 23.63 -55.96
CA LEU A 111 23.12 24.18 -54.66
C LEU A 111 22.04 23.35 -53.98
N ASN A 112 20.94 23.07 -54.68
CA ASN A 112 19.82 22.32 -54.13
C ASN A 112 20.15 20.85 -53.92
N GLU A 113 20.98 20.24 -54.76
CA GLU A 113 21.47 18.86 -54.56
C GLU A 113 22.35 18.78 -53.29
N THR A 114 23.27 19.73 -53.12
CA THR A 114 24.15 19.79 -51.92
C THR A 114 23.33 20.04 -50.65
N LEU A 115 22.37 20.96 -50.71
CA LEU A 115 21.48 21.26 -49.62
C LEU A 115 20.63 20.06 -49.23
N SER A 116 20.09 19.34 -50.22
CA SER A 116 19.35 18.09 -50.01
C SER A 116 20.18 17.05 -49.22
N LYS A 117 21.43 16.81 -49.68
CA LYS A 117 22.36 15.89 -49.02
C LYS A 117 22.63 16.31 -47.59
N ALA A 118 22.92 17.62 -47.35
CA ALA A 118 23.20 18.16 -46.02
C ALA A 118 22.03 18.01 -45.05
N VAL A 119 20.81 18.32 -45.52
CA VAL A 119 19.57 18.19 -44.73
C VAL A 119 19.24 16.73 -44.42
N ASN A 120 19.37 15.82 -45.38
CA ASN A 120 19.13 14.41 -45.18
C ASN A 120 20.09 13.82 -44.16
N GLU A 121 21.39 14.09 -44.29
CA GLU A 121 22.39 13.60 -43.34
C GLU A 121 22.23 14.19 -41.94
N TRP A 122 21.82 15.45 -41.85
CA TRP A 122 21.48 16.06 -40.56
C TRP A 122 20.27 15.37 -39.90
N ASN A 123 19.22 15.10 -40.68
CA ASN A 123 18.02 14.44 -40.18
C ASN A 123 18.30 13.01 -39.73
N GLU A 124 19.17 12.27 -40.42
CA GLU A 124 19.59 10.93 -39.98
C GLU A 124 20.36 10.99 -38.66
N LEU A 125 21.29 11.92 -38.51
CA LEU A 125 22.01 12.16 -37.26
C LEU A 125 21.05 12.54 -36.12
N ALA A 126 20.10 13.42 -36.40
CA ALA A 126 19.11 13.87 -35.42
C ALA A 126 18.16 12.71 -34.98
N ARG A 127 17.78 11.82 -35.90
CA ARG A 127 16.99 10.61 -35.60
C ARG A 127 17.79 9.64 -34.74
N SER A 128 19.03 9.36 -35.09
CA SER A 128 19.93 8.52 -34.31
C SER A 128 20.11 9.04 -32.88
N TRP A 129 20.20 10.34 -32.70
CA TRP A 129 20.31 10.94 -31.35
C TRP A 129 19.04 10.85 -30.55
N LYS A 130 17.87 11.08 -31.16
CA LYS A 130 16.59 10.90 -30.48
C LYS A 130 16.39 9.45 -30.04
N SER A 131 16.71 8.47 -30.89
CA SER A 131 16.62 7.05 -30.50
C SER A 131 17.59 6.71 -29.36
N HIS A 132 18.84 7.19 -29.39
CA HIS A 132 19.78 6.98 -28.28
C HIS A 132 19.38 7.64 -26.97
N VAL A 133 18.72 8.80 -27.01
CA VAL A 133 18.19 9.48 -25.82
C VAL A 133 16.96 8.75 -25.29
N GLU A 134 16.06 8.32 -26.18
CA GLU A 134 14.89 7.52 -25.78
C GLU A 134 15.29 6.14 -25.27
N ASP A 135 16.20 5.44 -25.94
CA ASP A 135 16.75 4.15 -25.48
C ASP A 135 17.46 4.29 -24.13
N SER A 136 18.24 5.36 -23.94
CA SER A 136 18.89 5.66 -22.65
C SER A 136 17.89 6.00 -21.57
N ARG A 137 16.78 6.67 -21.89
CA ARG A 137 15.71 6.99 -20.94
C ARG A 137 14.97 5.73 -20.53
N VAL A 138 14.56 4.91 -21.49
CA VAL A 138 13.91 3.60 -21.23
C VAL A 138 14.83 2.68 -20.43
N MET A 139 16.12 2.61 -20.78
CA MET A 139 17.10 1.83 -20.04
C MET A 139 17.29 2.34 -18.61
N ASN A 140 17.27 3.65 -18.38
CA ASN A 140 17.37 4.23 -17.05
C ASN A 140 16.12 3.98 -16.19
N GLU A 141 14.95 3.85 -16.80
CA GLU A 141 13.69 3.49 -16.12
C GLU A 141 13.60 1.99 -15.83
N VAL A 142 14.05 1.14 -16.74
CA VAL A 142 13.95 -0.34 -16.61
C VAL A 142 15.10 -0.93 -15.78
N LYS A 143 16.28 -0.33 -15.85
CA LYS A 143 17.48 -0.84 -15.16
C LYS A 143 17.32 -0.99 -13.63
N PRO A 144 16.73 -0.04 -12.89
CA PRO A 144 16.47 -0.22 -11.46
C PRO A 144 15.53 -1.39 -11.18
N LEU A 145 14.44 -1.54 -11.93
CA LEU A 145 13.47 -2.64 -11.77
C LEU A 145 14.11 -4.01 -12.02
N TYR A 146 15.02 -4.08 -12.99
CA TYR A 146 15.77 -5.30 -13.27
C TYR A 146 16.65 -5.69 -12.07
N TRP A 147 17.37 -4.73 -11.47
CA TRP A 147 18.22 -4.97 -10.31
C TRP A 147 17.42 -5.28 -9.05
N ASP A 148 16.31 -4.58 -8.82
CA ASP A 148 15.36 -4.87 -7.75
C ASP A 148 14.92 -6.33 -7.83
N ARG A 149 14.53 -6.80 -9.02
CA ARG A 149 14.10 -8.18 -9.24
C ARG A 149 15.23 -9.19 -8.99
N LEU A 150 16.41 -8.93 -9.55
CA LEU A 150 17.55 -9.84 -9.42
C LEU A 150 17.95 -10.00 -7.95
N PHE A 151 18.16 -8.90 -7.24
CA PHE A 151 18.55 -8.95 -5.84
C PHE A 151 17.45 -9.48 -4.92
N SER A 152 16.18 -9.18 -5.19
CA SER A 152 15.08 -9.77 -4.43
C SER A 152 15.02 -11.29 -4.55
N ASN A 153 15.28 -11.82 -5.75
CA ASN A 153 15.34 -13.25 -5.99
C ASN A 153 16.54 -13.89 -5.24
N LEU A 154 17.69 -13.23 -5.24
CA LEU A 154 18.87 -13.70 -4.50
C LEU A 154 18.64 -13.74 -2.98
N CYS A 155 17.79 -12.85 -2.45
CA CYS A 155 17.40 -12.86 -1.03
C CYS A 155 16.40 -13.98 -0.68
N SER A 156 15.58 -14.44 -1.64
CA SER A 156 14.48 -15.38 -1.35
C SER A 156 14.88 -16.85 -1.55
N SER A 157 14.95 -17.32 -2.80
CA SER A 157 15.08 -18.77 -3.07
C SER A 157 16.04 -19.12 -4.21
N GLU A 158 16.34 -18.16 -5.07
CA GLU A 158 17.27 -18.37 -6.16
C GLU A 158 18.69 -18.11 -5.64
N GLY A 159 19.47 -19.17 -5.45
CA GLY A 159 20.90 -19.03 -5.10
C GLY A 159 21.66 -18.25 -6.17
N LEU A 160 22.84 -17.75 -5.80
CA LEU A 160 23.74 -17.06 -6.72
C LEU A 160 24.13 -18.01 -7.87
N THR A 161 23.80 -17.64 -9.10
CA THR A 161 24.16 -18.38 -10.31
C THR A 161 25.34 -17.73 -11.02
N ILE A 162 26.10 -18.50 -11.82
CA ILE A 162 27.21 -17.96 -12.63
C ILE A 162 26.75 -16.80 -13.52
N ALA A 163 25.53 -16.90 -14.06
CA ALA A 163 24.95 -15.84 -14.89
C ALA A 163 24.65 -14.56 -14.12
N SER A 164 24.08 -14.66 -12.90
CA SER A 164 23.81 -13.51 -12.05
C SER A 164 25.09 -12.90 -11.50
N GLU A 165 26.08 -13.72 -11.13
CA GLU A 165 27.39 -13.26 -10.69
C GLU A 165 28.13 -12.48 -11.78
N GLY A 166 28.13 -12.98 -13.04
CA GLY A 166 28.71 -12.29 -14.18
C GLY A 166 28.09 -10.92 -14.45
N LYS A 167 26.75 -10.80 -14.30
CA LYS A 167 26.06 -9.53 -14.46
C LYS A 167 26.40 -8.53 -13.34
N ILE A 168 26.47 -9.00 -12.10
CA ILE A 168 26.86 -8.16 -10.94
C ILE A 168 28.31 -7.71 -11.10
N LEU A 169 29.20 -8.59 -11.51
CA LEU A 169 30.60 -8.24 -11.79
C LEU A 169 30.71 -7.16 -12.86
N HIS A 170 29.98 -7.29 -13.96
CA HIS A 170 29.97 -6.32 -15.05
C HIS A 170 29.47 -4.93 -14.62
N GLU A 171 28.38 -4.89 -13.85
CA GLU A 171 27.75 -3.62 -13.45
C GLU A 171 28.42 -2.95 -12.25
N PHE A 172 28.74 -3.74 -11.22
CA PHE A 172 29.26 -3.22 -9.94
C PHE A 172 30.76 -3.44 -9.76
N GLY A 173 31.42 -4.19 -10.66
CA GLY A 173 32.84 -4.49 -10.56
C GLY A 173 33.22 -5.40 -9.38
N VAL A 174 32.26 -6.17 -8.83
CA VAL A 174 32.43 -6.96 -7.61
C VAL A 174 32.15 -8.44 -7.86
N GLU A 175 33.13 -9.31 -7.52
CA GLU A 175 32.94 -10.75 -7.44
C GLU A 175 32.17 -11.11 -6.16
N ILE A 176 30.85 -10.97 -6.21
CA ILE A 176 30.01 -11.07 -5.02
C ILE A 176 30.06 -12.45 -4.36
N GLY A 177 30.29 -13.52 -5.13
CA GLY A 177 30.45 -14.89 -4.62
C GLY A 177 31.64 -15.06 -3.67
N LYS A 178 32.69 -14.25 -3.83
CA LYS A 178 33.93 -14.31 -3.02
C LYS A 178 33.93 -13.32 -1.84
N ARG A 179 32.92 -12.47 -1.70
CA ARG A 179 32.86 -11.47 -0.64
C ARG A 179 31.95 -11.92 0.49
N GLN A 180 32.26 -11.51 1.71
CA GLN A 180 31.28 -11.51 2.79
C GLN A 180 30.27 -10.40 2.57
N LYS A 181 29.05 -10.65 2.98
CA LYS A 181 27.92 -9.73 2.77
C LYS A 181 27.18 -9.52 4.07
N THR A 182 26.78 -8.28 4.28
CA THR A 182 25.90 -7.90 5.38
C THR A 182 24.63 -7.31 4.77
N VAL A 183 23.48 -7.67 5.30
CA VAL A 183 22.18 -7.13 4.85
C VAL A 183 21.60 -6.22 5.91
N GLY A 184 21.18 -5.02 5.48
CA GLY A 184 20.39 -4.10 6.26
C GLY A 184 18.94 -4.07 5.74
N LEU A 185 17.95 -4.23 6.62
CA LEU A 185 16.54 -4.13 6.28
C LEU A 185 15.96 -2.81 6.76
N ILE A 186 15.24 -2.12 5.88
CA ILE A 186 14.54 -0.86 6.17
C ILE A 186 13.06 -1.05 5.83
N PRO A 187 12.18 -1.15 6.82
CA PRO A 187 10.74 -1.21 6.58
C PRO A 187 10.21 0.18 6.20
N ILE A 188 9.44 0.25 5.12
CA ILE A 188 8.69 1.46 4.74
C ILE A 188 7.35 1.44 5.46
N LYS A 189 7.33 2.02 6.67
CA LYS A 189 6.13 2.07 7.51
C LYS A 189 5.10 3.08 6.95
N PRO A 190 3.79 2.92 7.26
CA PRO A 190 2.77 3.90 6.90
C PRO A 190 3.08 5.33 7.38
N SER A 191 3.79 5.48 8.50
CA SER A 191 4.26 6.77 9.00
C SER A 191 5.27 7.44 8.08
N VAL A 192 6.16 6.65 7.46
CA VAL A 192 7.11 7.12 6.45
C VAL A 192 6.37 7.53 5.18
N MET A 193 5.42 6.70 4.73
CA MET A 193 4.61 7.00 3.54
C MET A 193 3.82 8.30 3.66
N LYS A 194 3.35 8.66 4.86
CA LYS A 194 2.67 9.95 5.09
C LYS A 194 3.55 11.16 4.77
N CYS A 195 4.87 11.05 4.95
CA CYS A 195 5.81 12.11 4.58
C CYS A 195 5.94 12.28 3.06
N PHE A 196 5.53 11.26 2.30
CA PHE A 196 5.48 11.24 0.84
C PHE A 196 4.03 11.26 0.31
N GLN A 197 3.09 11.86 1.05
CA GLN A 197 1.67 12.00 0.69
C GLN A 197 0.94 10.67 0.42
N GLY A 198 1.44 9.57 0.97
CA GLY A 198 0.92 8.22 0.77
C GLY A 198 1.48 7.51 -0.48
N ASP A 199 2.32 8.17 -1.26
CA ASP A 199 2.95 7.59 -2.45
C ASP A 199 4.12 6.69 -2.05
N ARG A 200 3.90 5.38 -2.18
CA ARG A 200 4.87 4.34 -1.85
C ARG A 200 6.04 4.29 -2.82
N ASP A 201 5.77 4.50 -4.10
CA ASP A 201 6.79 4.42 -5.13
C ASP A 201 7.73 5.61 -5.01
N LEU A 202 7.21 6.80 -4.72
CA LEU A 202 8.01 7.98 -4.43
C LEU A 202 8.87 7.80 -3.17
N ALA A 203 8.31 7.24 -2.10
CA ALA A 203 9.06 6.96 -0.88
C ALA A 203 10.21 5.98 -1.14
N SER A 204 9.93 4.85 -1.80
CA SER A 204 10.92 3.83 -2.14
C SER A 204 12.00 4.39 -3.04
N PHE A 205 11.62 5.10 -4.10
CA PHE A 205 12.55 5.73 -5.04
C PHE A 205 13.48 6.72 -4.35
N THR A 206 12.93 7.61 -3.52
CA THR A 206 13.73 8.63 -2.83
C THR A 206 14.74 8.00 -1.86
N LEU A 207 14.28 7.07 -1.03
CA LEU A 207 15.13 6.41 -0.05
C LEU A 207 16.22 5.56 -0.71
N THR A 208 15.87 4.81 -1.76
CA THR A 208 16.83 3.99 -2.53
C THR A 208 17.88 4.86 -3.20
N ASN A 209 17.50 6.00 -3.79
CA ASN A 209 18.45 6.89 -4.45
C ASN A 209 19.44 7.53 -3.47
N ILE A 210 18.97 8.04 -2.33
CA ILE A 210 19.83 8.61 -1.28
C ILE A 210 20.84 7.56 -0.80
N CYS A 211 20.35 6.33 -0.55
CA CYS A 211 21.22 5.24 -0.11
C CYS A 211 22.26 4.87 -1.17
N ASN A 212 21.84 4.69 -2.43
CA ASN A 212 22.72 4.31 -3.52
C ASN A 212 23.75 5.40 -3.86
N GLU A 213 23.43 6.67 -3.68
CA GLU A 213 24.37 7.78 -3.86
C GLU A 213 25.54 7.67 -2.86
N LEU A 214 25.25 7.36 -1.61
CA LEU A 214 26.28 7.13 -0.58
C LEU A 214 27.09 5.86 -0.85
N LEU A 215 26.43 4.75 -1.20
CA LEU A 215 27.08 3.47 -1.49
C LEU A 215 28.02 3.52 -2.69
N LYS A 216 27.68 4.31 -3.72
CA LYS A 216 28.49 4.47 -4.94
C LYS A 216 29.84 5.16 -4.69
N LYS A 217 29.96 6.02 -3.68
CA LYS A 217 31.21 6.73 -3.40
C LYS A 217 32.41 5.80 -3.24
N ASN A 218 32.21 4.66 -2.55
CA ASN A 218 33.27 3.71 -2.23
C ASN A 218 33.00 2.30 -2.83
N ASN A 219 31.92 2.16 -3.59
CA ASN A 219 31.45 0.86 -4.09
C ASN A 219 31.22 -0.15 -2.96
N ASP A 220 30.52 0.28 -1.89
CA ASP A 220 30.35 -0.50 -0.67
C ASP A 220 29.17 -1.47 -0.72
N GLY A 221 28.21 -1.26 -1.64
CA GLY A 221 27.00 -2.06 -1.71
C GLY A 221 25.97 -1.54 -2.69
N VAL A 222 24.73 -2.03 -2.54
CA VAL A 222 23.55 -1.59 -3.29
C VAL A 222 22.33 -1.58 -2.39
N CYS A 223 21.49 -0.57 -2.57
CA CYS A 223 20.15 -0.51 -1.99
C CYS A 223 19.12 -0.78 -3.08
N PHE A 224 18.13 -1.62 -2.80
CA PHE A 224 17.09 -2.01 -3.73
C PHE A 224 15.76 -2.21 -3.01
N ARG A 225 14.65 -2.14 -3.77
CA ARG A 225 13.32 -2.48 -3.30
C ARG A 225 13.12 -3.98 -3.38
N ASN A 226 12.65 -4.59 -2.30
CA ASN A 226 12.30 -6.00 -2.32
C ASN A 226 10.93 -6.20 -2.99
N ILE A 227 10.93 -6.67 -4.23
CA ILE A 227 9.68 -6.87 -4.99
C ILE A 227 8.80 -8.00 -4.44
N ASN A 228 9.36 -8.88 -3.62
CA ASN A 228 8.62 -9.97 -2.98
C ASN A 228 7.95 -9.52 -1.67
N LYS A 229 8.28 -8.30 -1.19
CA LYS A 229 7.73 -7.69 0.03
C LYS A 229 7.55 -6.19 -0.17
N ASP A 230 6.34 -5.77 -0.39
CA ASP A 230 5.96 -4.42 -0.82
C ASP A 230 6.44 -3.25 0.06
N GLU A 231 6.81 -3.49 1.30
CA GLU A 231 7.16 -2.43 2.27
C GLU A 231 8.59 -2.56 2.80
N GLU A 232 9.50 -3.13 2.01
CA GLU A 232 10.84 -3.42 2.44
C GLU A 232 11.89 -2.90 1.46
N LEU A 233 12.81 -2.07 1.94
CA LEU A 233 14.06 -1.77 1.26
C LEU A 233 15.18 -2.62 1.86
N VAL A 234 16.05 -3.08 1.00
CA VAL A 234 17.19 -3.93 1.37
C VAL A 234 18.49 -3.23 0.98
N ILE A 235 19.41 -3.12 1.92
CA ILE A 235 20.77 -2.68 1.68
C ILE A 235 21.65 -3.93 1.70
N LEU A 236 22.26 -4.26 0.58
CA LEU A 236 23.26 -5.33 0.48
C LEU A 236 24.65 -4.73 0.45
N LEU A 237 25.43 -4.98 1.48
CA LEU A 237 26.80 -4.49 1.66
C LEU A 237 27.77 -5.62 1.41
N TRP A 238 28.85 -5.36 0.66
CA TRP A 238 29.94 -6.30 0.36
C TRP A 238 31.30 -5.76 0.75
N ASN A 239 31.34 -4.63 1.46
CA ASN A 239 32.53 -4.05 2.06
C ASN A 239 32.21 -3.64 3.50
N ASP A 240 32.85 -4.26 4.48
CA ASP A 240 32.53 -4.12 5.91
C ASP A 240 33.38 -3.08 6.64
N LYS A 241 34.27 -2.38 5.94
CA LYS A 241 35.25 -1.51 6.62
C LYS A 241 34.66 -0.31 7.37
N ASN A 242 33.43 0.16 7.04
CA ASN A 242 32.83 1.34 7.65
C ASN A 242 31.28 1.32 7.67
N ILE A 243 30.67 0.13 7.85
CA ILE A 243 29.20 -0.04 7.77
C ILE A 243 28.46 0.94 8.69
N ASN A 244 28.85 1.04 9.94
CA ASN A 244 28.17 1.90 10.91
C ASN A 244 28.22 3.38 10.52
N PHE A 245 29.38 3.86 10.05
CA PHE A 245 29.53 5.23 9.58
C PHE A 245 28.65 5.54 8.37
N LEU A 246 28.61 4.63 7.40
CA LEU A 246 27.80 4.77 6.19
C LEU A 246 26.29 4.78 6.52
N LEU A 247 25.85 3.89 7.40
CA LEU A 247 24.44 3.84 7.83
C LEU A 247 24.06 5.04 8.69
N ASP A 248 24.97 5.59 9.49
CA ASP A 248 24.75 6.83 10.23
C ASP A 248 24.66 8.05 9.28
N GLU A 249 25.52 8.12 8.24
CA GLU A 249 25.46 9.16 7.21
C GLU A 249 24.13 9.08 6.43
N PHE A 250 23.70 7.88 6.07
CA PHE A 250 22.41 7.65 5.43
C PHE A 250 21.25 8.10 6.30
N TYR A 251 21.25 7.71 7.58
CA TYR A 251 20.22 8.14 8.53
C TYR A 251 20.20 9.66 8.69
N ALA A 252 21.36 10.29 8.81
CA ALA A 252 21.46 11.74 8.96
C ALA A 252 20.91 12.47 7.73
N SER A 253 21.21 11.98 6.53
CA SER A 253 20.73 12.55 5.27
C SER A 253 19.20 12.49 5.18
N ILE A 254 18.59 11.36 5.52
CA ILE A 254 17.13 11.21 5.52
C ILE A 254 16.48 12.07 6.60
N TYR A 255 17.06 12.10 7.79
CA TYR A 255 16.52 12.91 8.89
C TYR A 255 16.55 14.41 8.58
N GLN A 256 17.62 14.89 7.92
CA GLN A 256 17.70 16.28 7.48
C GLN A 256 16.64 16.63 6.43
N PHE A 257 16.37 15.70 5.49
CA PHE A 257 15.45 15.93 4.39
C PHE A 257 13.99 16.03 4.86
N ASN A 258 13.50 15.06 5.66
CA ASN A 258 12.07 14.98 6.04
C ASN A 258 11.82 14.71 7.53
N LYS A 259 12.85 14.75 8.40
CA LYS A 259 12.79 14.37 9.82
C LYS A 259 12.18 12.97 10.04
N ILE A 260 12.40 12.08 9.08
CA ILE A 260 11.93 10.70 9.14
C ILE A 260 12.91 9.89 9.98
N CYS A 261 12.40 9.21 11.01
CA CYS A 261 13.16 8.25 11.79
C CYS A 261 13.01 6.85 11.15
N LEU A 262 14.07 6.37 10.51
CA LEU A 262 14.15 5.01 10.02
C LEU A 262 14.82 4.12 11.07
N THR A 263 14.49 2.84 11.03
CA THR A 263 15.18 1.81 11.79
C THR A 263 15.80 0.85 10.78
N ILE A 264 17.09 0.63 10.87
CA ILE A 264 17.83 -0.30 10.01
C ILE A 264 18.16 -1.53 10.83
N SER A 265 17.64 -2.69 10.44
CA SER A 265 17.97 -3.96 11.09
C SER A 265 19.11 -4.61 10.34
N LEU A 266 20.27 -4.69 10.97
CA LEU A 266 21.50 -5.19 10.38
C LEU A 266 21.72 -6.66 10.76
N GLY A 267 21.81 -7.53 9.76
CA GLY A 267 22.09 -8.94 9.94
C GLY A 267 23.58 -9.23 10.18
N GLU A 268 23.87 -10.48 10.46
CA GLU A 268 25.23 -10.96 10.59
C GLU A 268 25.92 -11.11 9.22
N ASN A 269 27.23 -11.04 9.24
CA ASN A 269 28.04 -11.17 8.05
C ASN A 269 28.07 -12.63 7.55
N SER A 270 27.84 -12.85 6.27
CA SER A 270 27.78 -14.19 5.66
C SER A 270 28.30 -14.21 4.23
N MET A 271 28.86 -15.35 3.82
CA MET A 271 29.19 -15.62 2.41
C MET A 271 27.94 -15.86 1.55
N ASP A 272 26.81 -16.19 2.17
CA ASP A 272 25.55 -16.48 1.53
C ASP A 272 24.58 -15.31 1.73
N ILE A 273 24.02 -14.78 0.63
CA ILE A 273 23.08 -13.65 0.65
C ILE A 273 21.80 -14.01 1.39
N GLN A 274 21.29 -15.24 1.21
CA GLN A 274 20.06 -15.70 1.87
C GLN A 274 20.24 -15.77 3.39
N LYS A 275 21.39 -16.27 3.85
CA LYS A 275 21.71 -16.31 5.28
C LYS A 275 21.85 -14.92 5.87
N ALA A 276 22.56 -14.02 5.16
CA ALA A 276 22.69 -12.62 5.58
C ALA A 276 21.32 -11.93 5.66
N TYR A 277 20.45 -12.16 4.67
CA TYR A 277 19.07 -11.63 4.66
C TYR A 277 18.22 -12.23 5.79
N SER A 278 18.28 -13.56 5.99
CA SER A 278 17.53 -14.22 7.07
C SER A 278 17.95 -13.73 8.45
N SER A 279 19.26 -13.52 8.66
CA SER A 279 19.77 -12.93 9.90
C SER A 279 19.25 -11.50 10.12
N ALA A 280 19.25 -10.65 9.09
CA ALA A 280 18.69 -9.30 9.17
C ALA A 280 17.18 -9.32 9.45
N LEU A 281 16.44 -10.27 8.86
CA LEU A 281 15.02 -10.48 9.10
C LEU A 281 14.76 -10.93 10.54
N GLU A 282 15.60 -11.80 11.08
CA GLU A 282 15.50 -12.21 12.49
C GLU A 282 15.67 -11.02 13.43
N VAL A 283 16.70 -10.19 13.21
CA VAL A 283 16.89 -8.95 13.95
C VAL A 283 15.66 -8.04 13.84
N TYR A 284 15.12 -7.84 12.63
CA TYR A 284 13.93 -7.04 12.39
C TYR A 284 12.70 -7.55 13.15
N MET A 285 12.50 -8.87 13.19
CA MET A 285 11.33 -9.48 13.81
C MET A 285 11.43 -9.52 15.34
N LYS A 286 12.61 -9.77 15.90
CA LYS A 286 12.80 -10.07 17.33
C LYS A 286 13.28 -8.90 18.20
N HIS A 287 13.73 -7.77 17.62
CA HIS A 287 14.18 -6.65 18.44
C HIS A 287 13.04 -6.02 19.26
N ASP A 288 13.38 -5.48 20.42
CA ASP A 288 12.42 -4.84 21.30
C ASP A 288 12.03 -3.45 20.77
N LEU A 289 10.77 -3.30 20.37
CA LEU A 289 10.20 -2.07 19.80
C LEU A 289 10.18 -0.87 20.77
N ARG A 290 10.38 -1.11 22.06
CA ARG A 290 10.49 -0.06 23.08
C ARG A 290 11.88 0.59 23.07
N LYS A 291 12.88 -0.12 22.55
CA LYS A 291 14.23 0.41 22.39
C LYS A 291 14.30 1.21 21.10
N THR A 292 14.62 2.48 21.21
CA THR A 292 14.85 3.35 20.06
C THR A 292 16.30 3.24 19.65
N GLY A 293 16.55 2.81 18.42
CA GLY A 293 17.88 2.75 17.82
C GLY A 293 17.79 3.03 16.34
N LYS A 294 18.83 3.69 15.78
CA LYS A 294 18.94 3.93 14.34
C LYS A 294 19.33 2.64 13.63
N ILE A 295 20.32 1.95 14.17
CA ILE A 295 20.82 0.68 13.69
C ILE A 295 20.61 -0.34 14.80
N ILE A 296 20.02 -1.46 14.47
CA ILE A 296 19.74 -2.57 15.38
C ILE A 296 20.48 -3.80 14.85
N THR A 297 21.15 -4.50 15.73
CA THR A 297 22.00 -5.67 15.42
C THR A 297 21.53 -6.91 16.18
N SER A 298 22.16 -8.06 15.95
CA SER A 298 21.89 -9.29 16.71
C SER A 298 22.10 -9.13 18.23
N ASN A 299 22.97 -8.20 18.66
CA ASN A 299 23.16 -7.90 20.08
C ASN A 299 21.94 -7.24 20.75
N ASP A 300 21.05 -6.64 19.98
CA ASP A 300 19.84 -6.00 20.46
C ASP A 300 18.64 -6.95 20.50
N VAL A 301 18.81 -8.18 20.01
CA VAL A 301 17.76 -9.21 19.99
C VAL A 301 17.69 -9.89 21.36
N SER A 302 16.47 -10.04 21.84
CA SER A 302 16.18 -10.73 23.10
C SER A 302 15.83 -12.19 22.85
N SER A 303 16.35 -13.08 23.68
CA SER A 303 16.04 -14.52 23.67
C SER A 303 14.79 -14.89 24.49
N LYS A 304 14.05 -13.91 25.00
CA LYS A 304 12.85 -14.21 25.81
C LYS A 304 11.76 -14.82 24.95
N PRO A 305 11.03 -15.84 25.46
CA PRO A 305 9.94 -16.47 24.71
C PRO A 305 8.78 -15.49 24.50
N ASN A 306 8.00 -15.73 23.46
CA ASN A 306 6.79 -14.96 23.19
C ASN A 306 5.70 -15.26 24.23
N LEU A 307 4.90 -14.24 24.57
CA LEU A 307 3.67 -14.41 25.32
C LEU A 307 2.59 -14.95 24.38
N HIS A 308 1.91 -16.00 24.81
CA HIS A 308 0.82 -16.60 24.06
C HIS A 308 -0.54 -16.22 24.67
N LEU A 309 -1.37 -15.53 23.91
CA LEU A 309 -2.72 -15.13 24.33
C LEU A 309 -3.62 -16.35 24.57
N LEU A 310 -3.35 -17.47 23.88
CA LEU A 310 -4.07 -18.72 24.05
C LEU A 310 -3.96 -19.29 25.46
N ASP A 311 -2.88 -19.04 26.18
CA ASP A 311 -2.70 -19.51 27.57
C ASP A 311 -3.74 -18.88 28.52
N TYR A 312 -4.27 -17.72 28.15
CA TYR A 312 -5.30 -16.98 28.88
C TYR A 312 -6.72 -17.21 28.32
N SER A 313 -6.87 -18.08 27.33
CA SER A 313 -8.14 -18.29 26.61
C SER A 313 -9.30 -18.67 27.51
N ASN A 314 -9.07 -19.53 28.50
CA ASN A 314 -10.10 -19.98 29.44
C ASN A 314 -10.56 -18.86 30.38
N GLU A 315 -9.63 -18.06 30.89
CA GLU A 315 -9.92 -16.90 31.74
C GLU A 315 -10.72 -15.85 30.95
N LEU A 316 -10.26 -15.50 29.75
CA LEU A 316 -10.94 -14.55 28.87
C LEU A 316 -12.33 -15.05 28.47
N LYS A 317 -12.48 -16.36 28.16
CA LYS A 317 -13.76 -16.96 27.82
C LYS A 317 -14.75 -16.89 28.99
N TRP A 318 -14.28 -17.14 30.22
CA TRP A 318 -15.14 -17.04 31.39
C TRP A 318 -15.63 -15.60 31.62
N MET A 319 -14.76 -14.60 31.48
CA MET A 319 -15.11 -13.18 31.59
C MET A 319 -16.13 -12.75 30.53
N ILE A 320 -15.98 -13.23 29.30
CA ILE A 320 -16.93 -12.97 28.20
C ILE A 320 -18.30 -13.60 28.52
N ARG A 321 -18.32 -14.83 29.01
CA ARG A 321 -19.58 -15.52 29.38
C ARG A 321 -20.31 -14.84 30.54
N SER A 322 -19.56 -14.27 31.49
CA SER A 322 -20.14 -13.51 32.62
C SER A 322 -20.72 -12.16 32.20
N GLY A 323 -20.38 -11.68 30.98
CA GLY A 323 -20.84 -10.39 30.47
C GLY A 323 -20.25 -9.18 31.21
N SER A 324 -19.07 -9.35 31.82
CA SER A 324 -18.38 -8.29 32.57
C SER A 324 -17.30 -7.60 31.72
N PRO A 325 -17.55 -6.47 31.10
CA PRO A 325 -16.52 -5.72 30.36
C PRO A 325 -15.34 -5.30 31.24
N THR A 326 -15.60 -4.93 32.49
CA THR A 326 -14.59 -4.53 33.46
C THR A 326 -13.65 -5.69 33.84
N GLY A 327 -14.18 -6.90 33.99
CA GLY A 327 -13.38 -8.09 34.26
C GLY A 327 -12.39 -8.41 33.14
N VAL A 328 -12.81 -8.23 31.88
CA VAL A 328 -11.92 -8.43 30.72
C VAL A 328 -10.84 -7.34 30.67
N GLU A 329 -11.17 -6.09 30.97
CA GLU A 329 -10.19 -5.00 31.07
C GLU A 329 -9.12 -5.31 32.12
N GLU A 330 -9.52 -5.75 33.31
CA GLU A 330 -8.59 -6.13 34.39
C GLU A 330 -7.68 -7.29 33.98
N SER A 331 -8.22 -8.34 33.34
CA SER A 331 -7.43 -9.47 32.87
C SER A 331 -6.45 -9.04 31.77
N LEU A 332 -6.88 -8.24 30.80
CA LEU A 332 -5.98 -7.71 29.76
C LEU A 332 -4.89 -6.81 30.34
N GLN A 333 -5.20 -5.97 31.35
CA GLN A 333 -4.20 -5.17 32.02
C GLN A 333 -3.14 -6.03 32.71
N LYS A 334 -3.54 -7.14 33.37
CA LYS A 334 -2.58 -8.10 33.94
C LYS A 334 -1.69 -8.72 32.86
N ILE A 335 -2.29 -9.14 31.74
CA ILE A 335 -1.53 -9.70 30.60
C ILE A 335 -0.54 -8.67 30.05
N PHE A 336 -0.93 -7.41 29.90
CA PHE A 336 -0.02 -6.34 29.46
C PHE A 336 1.13 -6.09 30.44
N VAL A 337 0.86 -6.16 31.76
CA VAL A 337 1.93 -6.04 32.76
C VAL A 337 2.93 -7.21 32.65
N ILE A 338 2.45 -8.41 32.40
CA ILE A 338 3.30 -9.60 32.19
C ILE A 338 4.12 -9.41 30.90
N LEU A 339 3.47 -9.00 29.81
CA LEU A 339 4.13 -8.71 28.54
C LEU A 339 5.26 -7.69 28.70
N GLU A 340 5.02 -6.61 29.44
CA GLU A 340 6.02 -5.56 29.65
C GLU A 340 7.21 -6.00 30.49
N LYS A 341 6.97 -6.74 31.56
CA LYS A 341 8.01 -7.11 32.52
C LYS A 341 8.80 -8.35 32.11
N GLN A 342 8.12 -9.35 31.55
CA GLN A 342 8.70 -10.68 31.38
C GLN A 342 9.04 -11.01 29.93
N HIS A 343 8.42 -10.35 28.96
CA HIS A 343 8.57 -10.64 27.54
C HIS A 343 9.18 -9.49 26.76
N THR A 344 9.56 -9.78 25.52
CA THR A 344 10.05 -8.76 24.57
C THR A 344 8.89 -8.33 23.69
N LEU A 345 8.65 -7.03 23.64
CA LEU A 345 7.65 -6.48 22.72
C LEU A 345 8.29 -6.30 21.34
N SER A 346 8.30 -7.36 20.57
CA SER A 346 8.84 -7.42 19.22
C SER A 346 7.74 -7.47 18.16
N ARG A 347 8.10 -7.34 16.88
CA ARG A 347 7.16 -7.55 15.76
C ARG A 347 6.62 -8.97 15.76
N GLU A 348 7.47 -9.94 16.03
CA GLU A 348 7.06 -11.33 16.16
C GLU A 348 6.02 -11.50 17.28
N GLN A 349 6.21 -10.86 18.43
CA GLN A 349 5.24 -10.88 19.53
C GLN A 349 3.89 -10.26 19.13
N ILE A 350 3.91 -9.13 18.41
CA ILE A 350 2.67 -8.50 17.91
C ILE A 350 1.96 -9.45 16.95
N GLN A 351 2.69 -10.06 16.02
CA GLN A 351 2.12 -10.99 15.05
C GLN A 351 1.54 -12.25 15.71
N VAL A 352 2.22 -12.81 16.69
CA VAL A 352 1.71 -13.93 17.51
C VAL A 352 0.42 -13.52 18.22
N TRP A 353 0.38 -12.34 18.83
CA TRP A 353 -0.82 -11.82 19.48
C TRP A 353 -1.99 -11.70 18.50
N GLU A 354 -1.78 -11.10 17.36
CA GLU A 354 -2.84 -10.86 16.36
C GLU A 354 -3.38 -12.16 15.79
N ASN A 355 -2.51 -13.09 15.41
CA ASN A 355 -2.92 -14.41 14.91
C ASN A 355 -3.74 -15.18 15.95
N GLN A 356 -3.32 -15.13 17.21
CA GLN A 356 -4.02 -15.83 18.29
C GLN A 356 -5.33 -15.13 18.67
N PHE A 357 -5.39 -13.80 18.64
CA PHE A 357 -6.64 -13.06 18.83
C PHE A 357 -7.66 -13.40 17.74
N ASP A 358 -7.23 -13.42 16.48
CA ASP A 358 -8.10 -13.78 15.36
C ASP A 358 -8.63 -15.22 15.48
N LEU A 359 -7.79 -16.15 15.93
CA LEU A 359 -8.20 -17.52 16.19
C LEU A 359 -9.25 -17.59 17.30
N LEU A 360 -9.01 -16.95 18.45
CA LEU A 360 -9.96 -16.90 19.56
C LEU A 360 -11.27 -16.25 19.15
N ARG A 361 -11.19 -15.11 18.48
CA ARG A 361 -12.36 -14.38 17.95
C ARG A 361 -13.23 -15.27 17.07
N ASN A 362 -12.63 -15.91 16.06
CA ASN A 362 -13.36 -16.74 15.12
C ASN A 362 -14.01 -17.95 15.82
N ASN A 363 -13.31 -18.60 16.75
CA ASN A 363 -13.86 -19.70 17.53
C ASN A 363 -15.05 -19.25 18.39
N TRP A 364 -14.95 -18.11 19.06
CA TRP A 364 -16.03 -17.59 19.90
C TRP A 364 -17.22 -17.09 19.07
N LEU A 365 -17.00 -16.44 17.94
CA LEU A 365 -18.08 -16.05 17.02
C LEU A 365 -18.85 -17.30 16.53
N LYS A 366 -18.14 -18.34 16.14
CA LYS A 366 -18.74 -19.61 15.70
C LYS A 366 -19.53 -20.28 16.83
N GLU A 367 -19.03 -20.29 18.06
CA GLU A 367 -19.73 -20.85 19.23
C GLU A 367 -21.07 -20.15 19.50
N TYR A 368 -21.14 -18.83 19.22
CA TYR A 368 -22.36 -18.03 19.38
C TYR A 368 -23.24 -17.99 18.12
N GLY A 369 -22.93 -18.81 17.09
CA GLY A 369 -23.70 -18.89 15.85
C GLY A 369 -23.69 -17.58 15.05
N ILE A 370 -22.60 -16.83 15.10
CA ILE A 370 -22.39 -15.63 14.30
C ILE A 370 -21.59 -16.04 13.07
N GLU A 371 -22.27 -16.20 11.94
CA GLU A 371 -21.66 -16.45 10.62
C GLU A 371 -21.46 -15.13 9.89
N GLY A 372 -20.30 -14.96 9.30
CA GLY A 372 -19.94 -13.81 8.47
C GLY A 372 -18.71 -13.08 9.00
N GLN A 373 -17.95 -12.53 8.08
CA GLN A 373 -16.88 -11.57 8.37
C GLN A 373 -17.52 -10.28 8.90
N SER A 374 -17.74 -10.22 10.21
CA SER A 374 -17.84 -8.91 10.83
C SER A 374 -16.50 -8.23 10.54
N VAL A 375 -16.54 -7.14 9.78
CA VAL A 375 -15.35 -6.32 9.50
C VAL A 375 -14.92 -5.72 10.83
N PHE A 376 -14.16 -6.50 11.60
CA PHE A 376 -13.47 -5.95 12.74
C PHE A 376 -12.39 -5.01 12.21
N TYR A 377 -12.38 -3.85 12.77
CA TYR A 377 -11.48 -2.76 12.50
C TYR A 377 -10.04 -3.27 12.31
N LYS A 378 -9.47 -3.07 11.13
CA LYS A 378 -8.03 -3.26 10.89
C LYS A 378 -7.30 -2.10 11.56
N GLY A 379 -6.69 -2.42 12.65
CA GLY A 379 -6.01 -1.63 13.66
C GLY A 379 -5.47 -0.26 13.28
N ILE A 380 -5.45 0.60 14.28
CA ILE A 380 -4.72 1.86 14.28
C ILE A 380 -3.23 1.53 14.09
N ASP A 381 -2.56 2.37 13.32
CA ASP A 381 -1.11 2.36 13.23
C ASP A 381 -0.48 2.60 14.61
N TYR A 382 0.19 1.59 15.15
CA TYR A 382 0.90 1.68 16.44
C TYR A 382 2.16 2.55 16.37
N TRP A 383 2.49 3.04 15.18
CA TRP A 383 3.64 3.87 14.93
C TRP A 383 3.26 5.34 14.99
N VAL A 384 4.08 6.12 15.69
CA VAL A 384 3.93 7.57 15.75
C VAL A 384 4.50 8.21 14.47
N ARG A 385 4.23 9.50 14.25
CA ARG A 385 4.70 10.22 13.05
C ARG A 385 6.22 10.21 12.88
N ASP A 386 6.96 10.15 13.97
CA ASP A 386 8.42 10.04 13.96
C ASP A 386 8.96 8.62 13.70
N GLY A 387 8.09 7.64 13.47
CA GLY A 387 8.46 6.25 13.22
C GLY A 387 8.69 5.41 14.48
N SER A 388 8.53 5.97 15.69
CA SER A 388 8.62 5.22 16.94
C SER A 388 7.37 4.38 17.18
N PHE A 389 7.51 3.26 17.91
CA PHE A 389 6.40 2.42 18.34
C PHE A 389 5.76 2.98 19.61
N SER A 390 4.43 3.02 19.65
CA SER A 390 3.67 3.44 20.84
C SER A 390 3.01 2.25 21.52
N LEU A 391 3.55 1.84 22.66
CA LEU A 391 2.98 0.79 23.49
C LEU A 391 1.57 1.15 23.99
N GLU A 392 1.34 2.42 24.31
CA GLU A 392 0.04 2.89 24.78
C GLU A 392 -1.03 2.75 23.67
N ARG A 393 -0.71 3.14 22.44
CA ARG A 393 -1.62 2.94 21.30
C ARG A 393 -1.90 1.47 21.07
N PHE A 394 -0.88 0.61 21.16
CA PHE A 394 -1.06 -0.84 21.05
C PHE A 394 -2.02 -1.38 22.10
N LYS A 395 -1.82 -1.05 23.38
CA LYS A 395 -2.71 -1.47 24.47
C LYS A 395 -4.15 -1.00 24.27
N ASN A 396 -4.33 0.29 23.97
CA ASN A 396 -5.64 0.89 23.77
C ASN A 396 -6.40 0.22 22.62
N GLU A 397 -5.71 -0.06 21.54
CA GLU A 397 -6.31 -0.75 20.39
C GLU A 397 -6.70 -2.19 20.72
N LYS A 398 -5.84 -2.95 21.39
CA LYS A 398 -6.16 -4.32 21.80
C LYS A 398 -7.32 -4.35 22.80
N MET A 399 -7.37 -3.42 23.74
CA MET A 399 -8.51 -3.24 24.64
C MET A 399 -9.81 -2.98 23.86
N LYS A 400 -9.77 -2.10 22.87
CA LYS A 400 -10.92 -1.78 22.02
C LYS A 400 -11.41 -3.00 21.26
N GLN A 401 -10.51 -3.76 20.63
CA GLN A 401 -10.85 -4.99 19.89
C GLN A 401 -11.58 -6.02 20.78
N PHE A 402 -11.10 -6.22 22.01
CA PHE A 402 -11.77 -7.11 22.96
C PHE A 402 -13.13 -6.57 23.41
N LYS A 403 -13.26 -5.25 23.67
CA LYS A 403 -14.55 -4.64 24.02
C LYS A 403 -15.59 -4.82 22.92
N GLU A 404 -15.23 -4.56 21.68
CA GLU A 404 -16.11 -4.73 20.53
C GLU A 404 -16.54 -6.20 20.36
N LEU A 405 -15.61 -7.14 20.54
CA LEU A 405 -15.92 -8.57 20.49
C LEU A 405 -16.92 -8.96 21.59
N ILE A 406 -16.68 -8.56 22.84
CA ILE A 406 -17.59 -8.82 23.97
C ILE A 406 -18.98 -8.26 23.70
N GLN A 407 -19.05 -7.02 23.25
CA GLN A 407 -20.31 -6.36 22.94
C GLN A 407 -21.09 -7.10 21.85
N THR A 408 -20.40 -7.56 20.80
CA THR A 408 -20.98 -8.36 19.72
C THR A 408 -21.54 -9.69 20.24
N LEU A 409 -20.77 -10.42 21.04
CA LEU A 409 -21.18 -11.71 21.62
C LEU A 409 -22.34 -11.54 22.61
N THR A 410 -22.31 -10.52 23.45
CA THR A 410 -23.36 -10.21 24.42
C THR A 410 -24.66 -9.82 23.75
N ASN A 411 -24.60 -9.00 22.72
CA ASN A 411 -25.78 -8.60 21.93
C ASN A 411 -26.43 -9.82 21.26
N LYS A 412 -25.64 -10.70 20.67
CA LYS A 412 -26.16 -11.94 20.05
C LYS A 412 -26.80 -12.85 21.08
N LYS A 413 -26.16 -13.04 22.24
CA LYS A 413 -26.72 -13.84 23.35
C LYS A 413 -28.08 -13.26 23.78
N TYR A 414 -28.17 -11.94 23.98
CA TYR A 414 -29.41 -11.29 24.34
C TYR A 414 -30.51 -11.49 23.28
N GLN A 415 -30.18 -11.31 22.00
CA GLN A 415 -31.12 -11.54 20.89
C GLN A 415 -31.58 -13.01 20.83
N THR A 416 -30.69 -13.96 21.04
CA THR A 416 -31.04 -15.39 21.06
C THR A 416 -31.94 -15.72 22.25
N GLU A 417 -31.67 -15.21 23.44
CA GLU A 417 -32.49 -15.38 24.62
C GLU A 417 -33.89 -14.77 24.43
N LYS A 418 -33.99 -13.57 23.89
CA LYS A 418 -35.27 -12.92 23.57
C LYS A 418 -36.07 -13.70 22.52
N ASN A 419 -35.41 -14.16 21.44
CA ASN A 419 -36.04 -14.98 20.41
C ASN A 419 -36.59 -16.29 20.98
N ASN A 420 -35.89 -16.95 21.90
CA ASN A 420 -36.35 -18.16 22.54
C ASN A 420 -37.60 -17.89 23.40
N MET A 421 -37.64 -16.82 24.16
CA MET A 421 -38.83 -16.47 24.97
C MET A 421 -40.04 -16.09 24.09
N GLN A 422 -39.83 -15.39 22.97
CA GLN A 422 -40.90 -15.12 21.98
C GLN A 422 -41.44 -16.41 21.37
N ARG A 423 -40.57 -17.36 20.98
CA ARG A 423 -41.00 -18.67 20.44
C ARG A 423 -41.78 -19.50 21.46
N ILE A 424 -41.42 -19.42 22.74
CA ILE A 424 -42.21 -20.04 23.82
C ILE A 424 -43.55 -19.34 23.95
N GLU A 425 -43.62 -18.05 23.88
CA GLU A 425 -44.86 -17.28 23.90
C GLU A 425 -45.80 -17.64 22.73
N GLU A 426 -45.28 -17.69 21.50
CA GLU A 426 -45.98 -18.15 20.31
C GLU A 426 -46.50 -19.60 20.47
N TYR A 427 -45.66 -20.48 21.01
CA TYR A 427 -46.05 -21.85 21.31
C TYR A 427 -47.25 -21.89 22.26
N LEU A 428 -47.24 -21.15 23.37
CA LEU A 428 -48.34 -21.05 24.31
C LEU A 428 -49.62 -20.51 23.66
N GLN A 429 -49.51 -19.55 22.74
CA GLN A 429 -50.66 -19.01 22.00
C GLN A 429 -51.29 -19.99 21.02
N HIS A 430 -50.53 -20.92 20.46
CA HIS A 430 -51.04 -21.94 19.54
C HIS A 430 -51.58 -23.19 20.25
N HIS A 431 -50.95 -23.55 21.38
CA HIS A 431 -51.24 -24.80 22.12
C HIS A 431 -52.06 -24.54 23.40
N TYR A 432 -52.71 -23.39 23.57
CA TYR A 432 -53.42 -23.05 24.81
C TYR A 432 -54.58 -24.00 25.15
N GLN A 433 -55.12 -24.73 24.19
CA GLN A 433 -56.18 -25.73 24.39
C GLN A 433 -55.67 -27.07 24.96
N GLU A 434 -54.41 -27.33 24.85
CA GLU A 434 -53.76 -28.58 25.26
C GLU A 434 -53.23 -28.49 26.69
N GLU A 435 -52.92 -29.62 27.29
CA GLU A 435 -52.20 -29.67 28.58
C GLU A 435 -50.74 -29.35 28.40
N VAL A 436 -50.41 -28.06 28.43
CA VAL A 436 -49.02 -27.59 28.33
C VAL A 436 -48.39 -27.51 29.71
N ASN A 437 -47.31 -28.29 29.92
CA ASN A 437 -46.53 -28.25 31.14
C ASN A 437 -45.10 -27.72 30.89
N LEU A 438 -44.43 -27.27 31.96
CA LEU A 438 -43.11 -26.69 31.87
C LEU A 438 -42.04 -27.69 31.38
N GLN A 439 -42.22 -29.00 31.66
CA GLN A 439 -41.32 -30.05 31.19
C GLN A 439 -41.40 -30.18 29.65
N GLU A 440 -42.61 -30.25 29.13
CA GLU A 440 -42.85 -30.34 27.69
C GLU A 440 -42.26 -29.15 26.91
N ILE A 441 -42.41 -27.94 27.45
CA ILE A 441 -41.76 -26.74 26.87
C ILE A 441 -40.23 -26.90 26.94
N ALA A 442 -39.71 -27.37 28.07
CA ALA A 442 -38.27 -27.58 28.25
C ALA A 442 -37.71 -28.58 27.22
N ASP A 443 -38.42 -29.68 26.99
CA ASP A 443 -38.04 -30.72 26.03
C ASP A 443 -38.16 -30.20 24.57
N THR A 444 -39.24 -29.49 24.26
CA THR A 444 -39.48 -28.94 22.91
C THR A 444 -38.45 -27.89 22.51
N PHE A 445 -38.02 -27.02 23.43
CA PHE A 445 -37.07 -25.94 23.16
C PHE A 445 -35.63 -26.26 23.56
N PHE A 446 -35.35 -27.49 24.05
CA PHE A 446 -34.02 -27.94 24.53
C PHE A 446 -33.42 -26.99 25.58
N LEU A 447 -34.26 -26.51 26.51
CA LEU A 447 -33.86 -25.61 27.59
C LEU A 447 -34.18 -26.20 28.97
N SER A 448 -33.48 -25.76 30.02
CA SER A 448 -33.83 -26.22 31.37
C SER A 448 -35.08 -25.50 31.89
N ARG A 449 -35.91 -26.22 32.69
CA ARG A 449 -37.12 -25.68 33.33
C ARG A 449 -36.82 -24.43 34.17
N GLU A 450 -35.74 -24.49 34.93
CA GLU A 450 -35.30 -23.39 35.79
C GLU A 450 -34.95 -22.14 34.97
N TYR A 451 -34.27 -22.33 33.84
CA TYR A 451 -33.93 -21.25 32.91
C TYR A 451 -35.19 -20.62 32.31
N ILE A 452 -36.09 -21.45 31.75
CA ILE A 452 -37.33 -20.99 31.14
C ILE A 452 -38.17 -20.23 32.17
N SER A 453 -38.42 -20.81 33.33
CA SER A 453 -39.24 -20.19 34.38
C SER A 453 -38.73 -18.84 34.82
N ARG A 454 -37.41 -18.71 35.04
CA ARG A 454 -36.78 -17.48 35.46
C ARG A 454 -36.82 -16.42 34.35
N LYS A 455 -36.44 -16.79 33.12
CA LYS A 455 -36.33 -15.84 31.98
C LYS A 455 -37.71 -15.38 31.48
N PHE A 456 -38.68 -16.30 31.40
CA PHE A 456 -40.05 -15.97 31.00
C PHE A 456 -40.67 -14.97 31.99
N LYS A 457 -40.54 -15.23 33.31
CA LYS A 457 -41.00 -14.31 34.35
C LYS A 457 -40.31 -12.94 34.29
N GLN A 458 -39.01 -12.95 33.94
CA GLN A 458 -38.25 -11.70 33.79
C GLN A 458 -38.77 -10.84 32.61
N GLU A 459 -39.04 -11.48 31.46
CA GLU A 459 -39.46 -10.84 30.22
C GLU A 459 -40.93 -10.41 30.28
N TYR A 460 -41.85 -11.33 30.59
CA TYR A 460 -43.28 -11.12 30.55
C TYR A 460 -43.89 -10.72 31.90
N LYS A 461 -43.10 -10.64 32.97
CA LYS A 461 -43.55 -10.32 34.34
C LYS A 461 -44.58 -11.30 34.94
N LEU A 462 -44.85 -12.40 34.27
CA LEU A 462 -45.78 -13.45 34.64
C LEU A 462 -45.11 -14.81 34.62
N THR A 463 -45.61 -15.76 35.41
CA THR A 463 -45.22 -17.16 35.24
C THR A 463 -45.86 -17.70 33.95
N ILE A 464 -45.28 -18.75 33.38
CA ILE A 464 -45.84 -19.45 32.21
C ILE A 464 -47.27 -19.89 32.46
N THR A 465 -47.58 -20.41 33.65
CA THR A 465 -48.92 -20.87 34.04
C THR A 465 -49.92 -19.70 34.11
N ASP A 466 -49.49 -18.55 34.66
CA ASP A 466 -50.35 -17.38 34.72
C ASP A 466 -50.58 -16.79 33.30
N TYR A 467 -49.52 -16.77 32.48
CA TYR A 467 -49.61 -16.30 31.09
C TYR A 467 -50.56 -17.15 30.25
N LEU A 468 -50.44 -18.50 30.34
CA LEU A 468 -51.36 -19.45 29.68
C LEU A 468 -52.78 -19.26 30.17
N THR A 469 -52.98 -19.06 31.49
CA THR A 469 -54.29 -18.78 32.07
C THR A 469 -54.88 -17.50 31.47
N ASN A 470 -54.11 -16.44 31.32
CA ASN A 470 -54.59 -15.21 30.73
C ASN A 470 -55.04 -15.42 29.27
N ILE A 471 -54.24 -16.10 28.44
CA ILE A 471 -54.62 -16.45 27.06
C ILE A 471 -55.97 -17.19 27.04
N ARG A 472 -56.11 -18.22 27.89
CA ARG A 472 -57.36 -19.01 27.98
C ARG A 472 -58.55 -18.13 28.36
N MET A 473 -58.38 -17.23 29.32
CA MET A 473 -59.46 -16.31 29.72
C MET A 473 -59.83 -15.32 28.61
N GLU A 474 -58.90 -14.73 27.90
CA GLU A 474 -59.17 -13.89 26.75
C GLU A 474 -59.94 -14.61 25.64
N LYS A 475 -59.54 -15.83 25.32
CA LYS A 475 -60.26 -16.67 24.34
C LYS A 475 -61.63 -17.07 24.86
N ALA A 476 -61.76 -17.40 26.17
CA ALA A 476 -63.07 -17.69 26.79
C ALA A 476 -64.03 -16.52 26.71
N MET A 477 -63.58 -15.29 26.98
CA MET A 477 -64.42 -14.08 26.85
C MET A 477 -64.96 -13.92 25.43
N LYS A 478 -64.14 -14.15 24.40
CA LYS A 478 -64.56 -14.12 22.99
C LYS A 478 -65.59 -15.20 22.66
N LEU A 479 -65.41 -16.41 23.16
CA LEU A 479 -66.37 -17.51 22.96
C LEU A 479 -67.70 -17.25 23.69
N LEU A 480 -67.66 -16.60 24.84
CA LEU A 480 -68.83 -16.23 25.61
C LEU A 480 -69.71 -15.16 24.94
N GLU A 481 -69.22 -14.45 23.95
CA GLU A 481 -70.03 -13.52 23.11
C GLU A 481 -71.07 -14.27 22.28
N ASN A 482 -70.87 -15.57 22.01
CA ASN A 482 -71.82 -16.41 21.34
C ASN A 482 -72.84 -16.97 22.36
N PRO A 483 -74.13 -16.55 22.32
CA PRO A 483 -75.13 -16.96 23.28
C PRO A 483 -75.51 -18.46 23.16
N TYR A 484 -75.24 -19.10 22.06
CA TYR A 484 -75.61 -20.49 21.78
C TYR A 484 -74.61 -21.49 22.35
N LEU A 485 -73.36 -21.11 22.66
CA LEU A 485 -72.37 -21.98 23.25
C LEU A 485 -72.69 -22.21 24.74
N LYS A 486 -72.76 -23.44 25.18
CA LYS A 486 -72.91 -23.75 26.62
C LYS A 486 -71.59 -23.50 27.36
N ILE A 487 -71.62 -23.23 28.65
CA ILE A 487 -70.44 -22.90 29.46
C ILE A 487 -69.41 -24.04 29.44
N TYR A 488 -69.89 -25.30 29.47
CA TYR A 488 -68.96 -26.43 29.37
C TYR A 488 -68.24 -26.49 28.01
N GLU A 489 -68.93 -26.13 26.91
CA GLU A 489 -68.30 -26.08 25.58
C GLU A 489 -67.22 -24.99 25.50
N VAL A 490 -67.45 -23.82 26.11
CA VAL A 490 -66.44 -22.76 26.25
C VAL A 490 -65.27 -23.26 27.09
N ALA A 491 -65.54 -23.94 28.22
CA ALA A 491 -64.50 -24.49 29.07
C ALA A 491 -63.59 -25.48 28.30
N TYR A 492 -64.18 -26.43 27.59
CA TYR A 492 -63.42 -27.40 26.76
C TYR A 492 -62.67 -26.69 25.62
N GLY A 493 -63.33 -25.76 24.95
CA GLY A 493 -62.73 -24.98 23.84
C GLY A 493 -61.53 -24.13 24.22
N VAL A 494 -61.32 -23.84 25.50
CA VAL A 494 -60.15 -23.11 26.00
C VAL A 494 -59.21 -24.00 26.87
N GLY A 495 -59.37 -25.32 26.80
CA GLY A 495 -58.42 -26.27 27.43
C GLY A 495 -58.67 -26.56 28.91
N TYR A 496 -59.91 -26.44 29.39
CA TYR A 496 -60.30 -26.91 30.73
C TYR A 496 -61.20 -28.12 30.65
N GLY A 497 -60.72 -29.24 31.13
CA GLY A 497 -61.50 -30.49 31.17
C GLY A 497 -62.62 -30.52 32.19
N ASN A 498 -62.81 -29.48 33.02
CA ASN A 498 -63.86 -29.40 34.04
C ASN A 498 -64.49 -28.00 34.12
N GLU A 499 -65.80 -27.91 33.86
CA GLU A 499 -66.56 -26.65 33.87
C GLU A 499 -66.52 -25.93 35.22
N LYS A 500 -66.64 -26.68 36.34
CA LYS A 500 -66.64 -26.07 37.68
C LYS A 500 -65.28 -25.42 38.00
N TYR A 501 -64.21 -26.09 37.60
CA TYR A 501 -62.86 -25.55 37.77
C TYR A 501 -62.64 -24.32 36.87
N PHE A 502 -63.03 -24.38 35.61
CA PHE A 502 -63.02 -23.24 34.69
C PHE A 502 -63.77 -22.03 35.28
N SER A 503 -65.01 -22.23 35.73
CA SER A 503 -65.83 -21.17 36.30
C SER A 503 -65.18 -20.51 37.52
N LYS A 504 -64.49 -21.29 38.35
CA LYS A 504 -63.73 -20.79 39.51
C LYS A 504 -62.52 -19.94 39.08
N VAL A 505 -61.75 -20.43 38.07
CA VAL A 505 -60.59 -19.71 37.54
C VAL A 505 -61.04 -18.42 36.84
N PHE A 506 -62.09 -18.48 36.01
CA PHE A 506 -62.64 -17.34 35.31
C PHE A 506 -63.10 -16.25 36.31
N LYS A 507 -63.86 -16.64 37.35
CA LYS A 507 -64.27 -15.69 38.39
C LYS A 507 -63.09 -15.08 39.13
N LYS A 508 -62.04 -15.86 39.39
CA LYS A 508 -60.83 -15.36 40.04
C LYS A 508 -60.09 -14.33 39.19
N GLN A 509 -60.02 -14.52 37.87
CA GLN A 509 -59.30 -13.64 36.97
C GLN A 509 -60.11 -12.43 36.50
N ILE A 510 -61.39 -12.58 36.22
CA ILE A 510 -62.26 -11.58 35.61
C ILE A 510 -63.18 -10.90 36.67
N GLY A 511 -63.28 -11.48 37.85
CA GLY A 511 -64.08 -10.95 38.96
C GLY A 511 -65.53 -11.41 39.00
N ILE A 512 -66.11 -11.87 37.89
CA ILE A 512 -67.47 -12.38 37.74
C ILE A 512 -67.49 -13.77 37.12
N THR A 513 -68.57 -14.51 37.28
CA THR A 513 -68.74 -15.85 36.70
C THR A 513 -68.91 -15.80 35.18
N PRO A 514 -68.62 -16.88 34.42
CA PRO A 514 -68.86 -16.91 32.97
C PRO A 514 -70.31 -16.58 32.58
N ASN A 515 -71.30 -17.02 33.38
CA ASN A 515 -72.70 -16.73 33.16
C ASN A 515 -73.03 -15.25 33.39
N GLU A 516 -72.54 -14.65 34.47
CA GLU A 516 -72.69 -13.23 34.77
C GLU A 516 -72.01 -12.35 33.68
N PHE A 517 -70.84 -12.75 33.21
CA PHE A 517 -70.13 -12.08 32.11
C PHE A 517 -70.97 -12.09 30.82
N ARG A 518 -71.53 -13.26 30.43
CA ARG A 518 -72.43 -13.37 29.27
C ARG A 518 -73.67 -12.50 29.41
N GLN A 519 -74.31 -12.48 30.59
CA GLN A 519 -75.51 -11.63 30.84
C GLN A 519 -75.15 -10.16 30.77
N SER A 520 -73.98 -9.73 31.17
CA SER A 520 -73.52 -8.36 31.05
C SER A 520 -73.38 -7.91 29.57
N LEU A 521 -72.86 -8.80 28.71
CA LEU A 521 -72.75 -8.58 27.28
C LEU A 521 -74.13 -8.45 26.58
N LEU A 522 -75.10 -9.28 27.01
CA LEU A 522 -76.50 -9.23 26.47
C LEU A 522 -77.29 -7.99 26.92
N LYS A 523 -76.89 -7.36 28.04
CA LYS A 523 -77.54 -6.11 28.53
C LYS A 523 -76.93 -4.86 27.88
N GLN A 524 -75.78 -4.96 27.23
CA GLN A 524 -75.10 -3.85 26.51
C GLN A 524 -75.39 -3.81 25.01
N LYS A 525 -76.06 -4.82 24.48
CA LYS A 525 -76.64 -4.87 23.13
C LYS A 525 -78.14 -4.58 23.25
#